data_a30bca0b5c21af731c7f26369f7e90af
#
_entry.id   a30bca0b5c21af731c7f26369f7e90af
#
_cell.length_a   1.000
_cell.length_b   1.000
_cell.length_c   1.000
_cell.angle_alpha   90.00
_cell.angle_beta   90.00
_cell.angle_gamma   90.00
#
_symmetry.space_group_name_H-M   'P 1'
#
loop_
_entity.id
_entity.type
_entity.pdbx_description
1 polymer ?
#
loop_
_entity_poly.entity_id
_entity_poly.type
_entity_poly.pdbx_seq_one_letter_code
_entity_poly.pdbx_strand_id
1 'polypeptide(L)'
;LDMHTGRLARQICSTQMGDLLINRSGFLDLHDELRYRLFASALRWVSSNPYKPRFDSLIATLEQILIGKAQTLHGCYIHPKSEHIRISRELNAVANKRIPLSNGILWDNRWKLECPDTQIGSFCHVAALGLTGARWVRERTDTLIPYKSLQSHPGIYDESGLRCAPSLIANSQIVATFCAIPFQESFQAY
;
A
#
# COMPACT_ATOMS: atom_id res chain seq x y z
N LEU A 1 -6.18 -19.52 -16.46
CA LEU A 1 -6.63 -19.41 -15.05
C LEU A 1 -6.42 -17.99 -14.51
N ASP A 2 -5.29 -17.35 -14.82
CA ASP A 2 -4.97 -15.99 -14.38
C ASP A 2 -5.91 -14.93 -15.00
N MET A 3 -6.33 -15.11 -16.26
CA MET A 3 -7.34 -14.25 -16.90
C MET A 3 -8.69 -14.27 -16.19
N HIS A 4 -9.10 -15.42 -15.62
CA HIS A 4 -10.34 -15.51 -14.86
C HIS A 4 -10.23 -14.74 -13.53
N THR A 5 -9.14 -14.93 -12.81
CA THR A 5 -8.83 -14.17 -11.58
C THR A 5 -8.75 -12.67 -11.85
N GLY A 6 -8.15 -12.25 -12.97
CA GLY A 6 -8.09 -10.85 -13.39
C GLY A 6 -9.48 -10.24 -13.70
N ARG A 7 -10.39 -11.03 -14.29
CA ARG A 7 -11.79 -10.59 -14.51
C ARG A 7 -12.53 -10.38 -13.19
N LEU A 8 -12.40 -11.32 -12.26
CA LEU A 8 -12.97 -11.21 -10.92
C LEU A 8 -12.41 -10.01 -10.17
N ALA A 9 -11.09 -9.79 -10.24
CA ALA A 9 -10.44 -8.64 -9.62
C ALA A 9 -11.02 -7.30 -10.11
N ARG A 10 -11.39 -7.20 -11.41
CA ARG A 10 -12.06 -5.99 -11.94
C ARG A 10 -13.44 -5.75 -11.35
N GLN A 11 -14.15 -6.80 -10.97
CA GLN A 11 -15.50 -6.71 -10.42
C GLN A 11 -15.54 -6.38 -8.94
N ILE A 12 -14.60 -6.94 -8.16
CA ILE A 12 -14.66 -6.89 -6.70
C ILE A 12 -13.51 -6.13 -6.05
N CYS A 13 -12.50 -5.67 -6.81
CA CYS A 13 -11.36 -4.95 -6.27
C CYS A 13 -11.31 -3.50 -6.77
N SER A 14 -10.93 -2.59 -5.88
CA SER A 14 -10.59 -1.20 -6.20
C SER A 14 -9.31 -0.79 -5.46
N THR A 15 -8.69 0.30 -5.91
CA THR A 15 -7.47 0.82 -5.29
C THR A 15 -7.69 2.22 -4.75
N GLN A 16 -7.09 2.54 -3.62
CA GLN A 16 -7.14 3.86 -3.01
C GLN A 16 -5.77 4.20 -2.43
N MET A 17 -5.08 5.14 -3.05
CA MET A 17 -3.77 5.64 -2.57
C MET A 17 -2.78 4.52 -2.21
N GLY A 18 -2.68 3.51 -3.09
CA GLY A 18 -1.79 2.37 -2.90
C GLY A 18 -2.36 1.22 -2.05
N ASP A 19 -3.48 1.40 -1.39
CA ASP A 19 -4.20 0.30 -0.76
C ASP A 19 -5.06 -0.46 -1.77
N LEU A 20 -5.33 -1.72 -1.50
CA LEU A 20 -6.29 -2.54 -2.21
C LEU A 20 -7.53 -2.76 -1.34
N LEU A 21 -8.70 -2.52 -1.93
CA LEU A 21 -9.98 -2.80 -1.30
C LEU A 21 -10.65 -3.93 -2.07
N ILE A 22 -11.03 -4.98 -1.38
CA ILE A 22 -11.76 -6.12 -1.92
C ILE A 22 -13.18 -6.09 -1.37
N ASN A 23 -14.19 -6.06 -2.23
CA ASN A 23 -15.58 -6.16 -1.81
C ASN A 23 -15.78 -7.47 -1.03
N ARG A 24 -16.29 -7.37 0.20
CA ARG A 24 -16.32 -8.51 1.13
C ARG A 24 -17.30 -9.59 0.67
N SER A 25 -18.50 -9.23 0.26
CA SER A 25 -19.49 -10.21 -0.21
C SER A 25 -18.99 -10.94 -1.45
N GLY A 26 -18.54 -10.20 -2.47
CA GLY A 26 -17.97 -10.80 -3.68
C GLY A 26 -16.76 -11.70 -3.40
N PHE A 27 -15.94 -11.39 -2.39
CA PHE A 27 -14.82 -12.23 -1.98
C PHE A 27 -15.28 -13.52 -1.28
N LEU A 28 -16.32 -13.45 -0.45
CA LEU A 28 -16.90 -14.61 0.24
C LEU A 28 -17.58 -15.58 -0.72
N ASP A 29 -18.16 -15.06 -1.82
CA ASP A 29 -18.85 -15.85 -2.85
C ASP A 29 -17.87 -16.63 -3.77
N LEU A 30 -16.57 -16.34 -3.70
CA LEU A 30 -15.57 -17.07 -4.47
C LEU A 30 -15.36 -18.49 -3.93
N HIS A 31 -15.11 -19.45 -4.82
CA HIS A 31 -14.54 -20.73 -4.45
C HIS A 31 -13.17 -20.57 -3.81
N ASP A 32 -12.82 -21.46 -2.89
CA ASP A 32 -11.60 -21.40 -2.10
C ASP A 32 -10.32 -21.20 -2.94
N GLU A 33 -10.18 -21.94 -4.03
CA GLU A 33 -9.01 -21.80 -4.92
C GLU A 33 -8.87 -20.39 -5.49
N LEU A 34 -9.96 -19.78 -5.97
CA LEU A 34 -9.96 -18.43 -6.50
C LEU A 34 -9.71 -17.40 -5.41
N ARG A 35 -10.28 -17.64 -4.22
CA ARG A 35 -10.08 -16.81 -3.04
C ARG A 35 -8.62 -16.79 -2.62
N TYR A 36 -7.96 -17.95 -2.55
CA TYR A 36 -6.53 -18.06 -2.22
C TYR A 36 -5.66 -17.36 -3.25
N ARG A 37 -5.93 -17.56 -4.54
CA ARG A 37 -5.17 -16.92 -5.64
C ARG A 37 -5.30 -15.42 -5.62
N LEU A 38 -6.54 -14.91 -5.51
CA LEU A 38 -6.80 -13.48 -5.46
C LEU A 38 -6.11 -12.85 -4.24
N PHE A 39 -6.24 -13.49 -3.08
CA PHE A 39 -5.65 -12.98 -1.85
C PHE A 39 -4.11 -12.99 -1.87
N ALA A 40 -3.49 -14.07 -2.37
CA ALA A 40 -2.04 -14.13 -2.55
C ALA A 40 -1.54 -13.06 -3.53
N SER A 41 -2.26 -12.84 -4.64
CA SER A 41 -1.93 -11.80 -5.61
C SER A 41 -2.09 -10.40 -5.04
N ALA A 42 -3.13 -10.17 -4.22
CA ALA A 42 -3.35 -8.91 -3.51
C ALA A 42 -2.19 -8.58 -2.56
N LEU A 43 -1.73 -9.56 -1.78
CA LEU A 43 -0.59 -9.39 -0.87
C LEU A 43 0.71 -9.08 -1.63
N ARG A 44 0.98 -9.79 -2.74
CA ARG A 44 2.13 -9.52 -3.60
C ARG A 44 2.09 -8.09 -4.16
N TRP A 45 0.95 -7.68 -4.67
CA TRP A 45 0.77 -6.36 -5.27
C TRP A 45 0.98 -5.24 -4.25
N VAL A 46 0.36 -5.34 -3.06
CA VAL A 46 0.49 -4.32 -2.00
C VAL A 46 1.90 -4.32 -1.40
N SER A 47 2.54 -5.47 -1.25
CA SER A 47 3.91 -5.55 -0.71
C SER A 47 5.01 -5.21 -1.72
N SER A 48 4.67 -5.17 -3.03
CA SER A 48 5.66 -5.11 -4.13
C SER A 48 6.70 -6.23 -4.04
N ASN A 49 6.32 -7.38 -3.50
CA ASN A 49 7.17 -8.54 -3.36
C ASN A 49 6.87 -9.54 -4.49
N PRO A 50 7.85 -9.95 -5.32
CA PRO A 50 7.61 -10.88 -6.43
C PRO A 50 7.23 -12.30 -5.96
N TYR A 51 7.60 -12.66 -4.74
CA TYR A 51 7.32 -13.99 -4.19
C TYR A 51 5.91 -14.07 -3.59
N LYS A 52 5.33 -15.26 -3.65
CA LYS A 52 4.05 -15.55 -2.98
C LYS A 52 4.26 -15.78 -1.48
N PRO A 53 3.30 -15.43 -0.63
CA PRO A 53 3.32 -15.85 0.77
C PRO A 53 3.27 -17.37 0.88
N ARG A 54 3.77 -17.91 1.98
CA ARG A 54 3.68 -19.36 2.26
C ARG A 54 2.21 -19.76 2.39
N PHE A 55 1.84 -20.90 1.80
CA PHE A 55 0.45 -21.33 1.69
C PHE A 55 -0.22 -21.49 3.06
N ASP A 56 0.44 -22.15 4.01
CA ASP A 56 -0.12 -22.36 5.35
C ASP A 56 -0.38 -21.02 6.07
N SER A 57 0.55 -20.06 5.95
CA SER A 57 0.38 -18.72 6.50
C SER A 57 -0.77 -17.95 5.82
N LEU A 58 -0.94 -18.16 4.52
CA LEU A 58 -2.03 -17.55 3.74
C LEU A 58 -3.39 -18.05 4.24
N ILE A 59 -3.55 -19.37 4.40
CA ILE A 59 -4.79 -19.98 4.89
C ILE A 59 -5.10 -19.51 6.30
N ALA A 60 -4.15 -19.65 7.23
CA ALA A 60 -4.34 -19.24 8.62
C ALA A 60 -4.73 -17.76 8.75
N THR A 61 -4.10 -16.89 7.93
CA THR A 61 -4.44 -15.46 7.89
C THR A 61 -5.85 -15.25 7.35
N LEU A 62 -6.20 -15.95 6.28
CA LEU A 62 -7.52 -15.82 5.65
C LEU A 62 -8.64 -16.23 6.62
N GLU A 63 -8.48 -17.33 7.35
CA GLU A 63 -9.44 -17.78 8.38
C GLU A 63 -9.71 -16.68 9.41
N GLN A 64 -8.66 -16.01 9.89
CA GLN A 64 -8.83 -14.92 10.86
C GLN A 64 -9.53 -13.69 10.26
N ILE A 65 -9.26 -13.37 8.99
CA ILE A 65 -9.91 -12.26 8.27
C ILE A 65 -11.40 -12.55 8.07
N LEU A 66 -11.75 -13.79 7.73
CA LEU A 66 -13.16 -14.19 7.52
C LEU A 66 -14.02 -14.03 8.78
N ILE A 67 -13.43 -14.23 9.96
CA ILE A 67 -14.09 -13.99 11.24
C ILE A 67 -13.94 -12.54 11.74
N GLY A 68 -13.47 -11.63 10.89
CA GLY A 68 -13.42 -10.19 11.17
C GLY A 68 -12.18 -9.70 11.93
N LYS A 69 -11.16 -10.53 12.10
CA LYS A 69 -9.92 -10.13 12.80
C LYS A 69 -8.88 -9.56 11.84
N ALA A 70 -8.38 -8.38 12.14
CA ALA A 70 -7.28 -7.80 11.41
C ALA A 70 -5.99 -8.62 11.58
N GLN A 71 -5.20 -8.74 10.51
CA GLN A 71 -3.98 -9.54 10.46
C GLN A 71 -2.84 -8.79 9.76
N THR A 72 -1.62 -9.29 9.95
CA THR A 72 -0.47 -8.90 9.13
C THR A 72 0.11 -10.13 8.45
N LEU A 73 0.40 -10.02 7.16
CA LEU A 73 1.08 -11.06 6.40
C LEU A 73 1.83 -10.42 5.23
N HIS A 74 3.01 -10.92 4.93
CA HIS A 74 3.77 -10.56 3.73
C HIS A 74 4.06 -9.05 3.61
N GLY A 75 4.25 -8.35 4.74
CA GLY A 75 4.45 -6.90 4.78
C GLY A 75 3.20 -6.08 4.46
N CYS A 76 2.03 -6.69 4.61
CA CYS A 76 0.73 -6.04 4.48
C CYS A 76 -0.03 -6.07 5.80
N TYR A 77 -0.77 -5.01 6.07
CA TYR A 77 -1.80 -4.98 7.11
C TYR A 77 -3.16 -5.17 6.45
N ILE A 78 -3.88 -6.20 6.89
CA ILE A 78 -5.17 -6.62 6.33
C ILE A 78 -6.25 -6.33 7.35
N HIS A 79 -7.21 -5.50 6.98
CA HIS A 79 -8.27 -5.06 7.86
C HIS A 79 -9.66 -5.34 7.26
N PRO A 80 -10.35 -6.40 7.71
CA PRO A 80 -11.72 -6.66 7.31
C PRO A 80 -12.67 -5.61 7.91
N LYS A 81 -13.50 -5.03 7.06
CA LYS A 81 -14.61 -4.13 7.39
C LYS A 81 -15.93 -4.79 7.02
N SER A 82 -17.05 -4.12 7.29
CA SER A 82 -18.39 -4.60 6.92
C SER A 82 -18.52 -4.85 5.41
N GLU A 83 -18.10 -3.89 4.60
CA GLU A 83 -18.31 -3.90 3.14
C GLU A 83 -17.09 -4.34 2.36
N HIS A 84 -15.90 -4.16 2.88
CA HIS A 84 -14.66 -4.48 2.18
C HIS A 84 -13.55 -4.99 3.10
N ILE A 85 -12.62 -5.73 2.52
CA ILE A 85 -11.34 -6.08 3.13
C ILE A 85 -10.32 -5.09 2.57
N ARG A 86 -9.71 -4.27 3.44
CA ARG A 86 -8.63 -3.36 3.05
C ARG A 86 -7.29 -4.03 3.29
N ILE A 87 -6.44 -3.98 2.28
CA ILE A 87 -5.05 -4.43 2.35
C ILE A 87 -4.17 -3.21 2.11
N SER A 88 -3.41 -2.82 3.12
CA SER A 88 -2.47 -1.69 3.06
C SER A 88 -1.04 -2.16 3.33
N ARG A 89 -0.07 -1.34 2.95
CA ARG A 89 1.34 -1.60 3.28
C ARG A 89 1.53 -1.53 4.79
N GLU A 90 2.20 -2.53 5.37
CA GLU A 90 2.50 -2.55 6.80
C GLU A 90 3.67 -1.60 7.12
N LEU A 91 3.53 -0.78 8.17
CA LEU A 91 4.59 0.14 8.60
C LEU A 91 5.90 -0.58 8.90
N ASN A 92 5.87 -1.71 9.62
CA ASN A 92 7.08 -2.44 9.99
C ASN A 92 7.90 -2.90 8.78
N ALA A 93 7.25 -3.16 7.64
CA ALA A 93 7.93 -3.56 6.42
C ALA A 93 8.68 -2.41 5.72
N VAL A 94 8.40 -1.16 6.07
CA VAL A 94 8.99 0.05 5.47
C VAL A 94 9.65 0.98 6.49
N ALA A 95 9.51 0.72 7.78
CA ALA A 95 9.98 1.61 8.86
C ALA A 95 11.47 1.95 8.77
N ASN A 96 12.29 0.99 8.32
CA ASN A 96 13.74 1.16 8.18
C ASN A 96 14.18 1.55 6.76
N LYS A 97 13.22 1.73 5.82
CA LYS A 97 13.53 2.16 4.45
C LYS A 97 13.75 3.67 4.43
N ARG A 98 15.01 4.06 4.41
CA ARG A 98 15.43 5.46 4.34
C ARG A 98 16.39 5.61 3.17
N ILE A 99 16.04 6.44 2.20
CA ILE A 99 16.86 6.68 1.00
C ILE A 99 17.04 8.18 0.78
N PRO A 100 18.21 8.62 0.28
CA PRO A 100 18.41 10.03 -0.09
C PRO A 100 17.37 10.48 -1.10
N LEU A 101 16.86 11.71 -0.95
CA LEU A 101 15.93 12.29 -1.92
C LEU A 101 16.70 12.63 -3.20
N SER A 102 16.19 12.19 -4.35
CA SER A 102 16.65 12.61 -5.67
C SER A 102 15.48 12.60 -6.65
N ASN A 103 15.56 13.38 -7.72
CA ASN A 103 14.52 13.43 -8.73
C ASN A 103 14.32 12.07 -9.40
N GLY A 104 13.07 11.64 -9.52
CA GLY A 104 12.69 10.35 -10.13
C GLY A 104 12.95 9.13 -9.27
N ILE A 105 13.35 9.30 -8.00
CA ILE A 105 13.63 8.15 -7.11
C ILE A 105 12.36 7.32 -6.81
N LEU A 106 12.55 6.01 -6.76
CA LEU A 106 11.50 5.06 -6.43
C LEU A 106 11.60 4.61 -4.97
N TRP A 107 10.58 4.96 -4.17
CA TRP A 107 10.51 4.52 -2.77
C TRP A 107 9.56 3.34 -2.60
N ASP A 108 10.01 2.33 -1.88
CA ASP A 108 9.30 1.05 -1.62
C ASP A 108 8.80 0.34 -2.88
N ASN A 109 9.43 0.59 -4.06
CA ASN A 109 9.01 0.10 -5.37
C ASN A 109 7.56 0.45 -5.75
N ARG A 110 6.99 1.50 -5.14
CA ARG A 110 5.58 1.87 -5.29
C ARG A 110 5.35 3.34 -5.58
N TRP A 111 6.24 4.19 -5.08
CA TRP A 111 6.09 5.63 -5.15
C TRP A 111 7.26 6.26 -5.90
N LYS A 112 6.98 6.86 -7.04
CA LYS A 112 7.96 7.68 -7.75
C LYS A 112 7.89 9.10 -7.22
N LEU A 113 9.01 9.64 -6.79
CA LEU A 113 9.11 11.02 -6.31
C LEU A 113 9.75 11.89 -7.39
N GLU A 114 9.09 12.98 -7.71
CA GLU A 114 9.57 14.00 -8.65
C GLU A 114 9.76 15.30 -7.88
N CYS A 115 10.94 15.87 -7.98
CA CYS A 115 11.30 17.13 -7.30
C CYS A 115 12.28 17.93 -8.14
N PRO A 116 12.15 19.27 -8.18
CA PRO A 116 13.14 20.13 -8.79
C PRO A 116 14.48 20.03 -8.05
N ASP A 117 15.60 20.09 -8.75
CA ASP A 117 16.93 20.01 -8.16
C ASP A 117 17.18 21.10 -7.09
N THR A 118 16.55 22.26 -7.23
CA THR A 118 16.59 23.37 -6.27
C THR A 118 15.94 23.04 -4.90
N GLN A 119 15.15 21.97 -4.82
CA GLN A 119 14.47 21.53 -3.59
C GLN A 119 15.22 20.38 -2.89
N ILE A 120 16.24 19.84 -3.53
CA ILE A 120 17.07 18.78 -2.98
C ILE A 120 18.15 19.42 -2.09
N GLY A 121 17.81 19.62 -0.82
CA GLY A 121 18.84 19.95 0.18
C GLY A 121 19.75 18.75 0.43
N SER A 122 21.03 19.02 0.74
CA SER A 122 22.09 17.98 0.92
C SER A 122 21.76 16.88 1.92
N PHE A 123 20.73 17.05 2.76
CA PHE A 123 20.36 16.13 3.85
C PHE A 123 18.91 15.64 3.77
N CYS A 124 18.20 15.90 2.64
CA CYS A 124 16.84 15.43 2.49
C CYS A 124 16.78 13.93 2.16
N HIS A 125 15.88 13.22 2.80
CA HIS A 125 15.64 11.79 2.56
C HIS A 125 14.16 11.45 2.57
N VAL A 126 13.85 10.33 1.94
CA VAL A 126 12.52 9.73 1.93
C VAL A 126 12.47 8.61 2.95
N ALA A 127 11.43 8.62 3.78
CA ALA A 127 11.12 7.54 4.73
C ALA A 127 9.60 7.40 4.90
N ALA A 128 9.16 6.33 5.56
CA ALA A 128 7.76 6.20 5.92
C ALA A 128 7.32 7.32 6.88
N LEU A 129 6.07 7.80 6.74
CA LEU A 129 5.51 8.79 7.67
C LEU A 129 5.52 8.33 9.14
N GLY A 130 5.37 7.03 9.37
CA GLY A 130 5.29 6.48 10.71
C GLY A 130 4.08 7.01 11.49
N LEU A 131 4.10 6.85 12.80
CA LEU A 131 3.03 7.31 13.68
C LEU A 131 2.94 8.84 13.72
N THR A 132 4.09 9.49 13.88
CA THR A 132 4.17 10.95 14.01
C THR A 132 3.77 11.66 12.73
N GLY A 133 4.31 11.22 11.58
CA GLY A 133 3.98 11.80 10.28
C GLY A 133 2.51 11.59 9.89
N ALA A 134 1.95 10.41 10.17
CA ALA A 134 0.53 10.15 9.93
C ALA A 134 -0.38 11.06 10.77
N ARG A 135 0.00 11.36 12.02
CA ARG A 135 -0.70 12.33 12.86
C ARG A 135 -0.59 13.74 12.29
N TRP A 136 0.61 14.15 11.91
CA TRP A 136 0.88 15.45 11.29
C TRP A 136 0.03 15.70 10.03
N VAL A 137 -0.15 14.65 9.18
CA VAL A 137 -1.04 14.71 8.01
C VAL A 137 -2.48 14.92 8.42
N ARG A 138 -3.00 14.14 9.38
CA ARG A 138 -4.41 14.26 9.84
C ARG A 138 -4.76 15.60 10.44
N GLU A 139 -3.81 16.26 11.07
CA GLU A 139 -4.01 17.61 11.62
C GLU A 139 -4.11 18.69 10.55
N ARG A 140 -3.72 18.36 9.28
CA ARG A 140 -3.62 19.32 8.17
C ARG A 140 -4.51 18.99 6.97
N THR A 141 -5.14 17.83 6.98
CA THR A 141 -5.99 17.38 5.88
C THR A 141 -7.19 16.59 6.39
N ASP A 142 -8.33 16.73 5.71
CA ASP A 142 -9.54 15.91 5.94
C ASP A 142 -9.47 14.59 5.15
N THR A 143 -8.31 13.92 5.17
CA THR A 143 -8.13 12.69 4.41
C THR A 143 -9.01 11.55 4.92
N LEU A 144 -9.67 10.85 3.99
CA LEU A 144 -10.44 9.63 4.28
C LEU A 144 -9.59 8.37 4.37
N ILE A 145 -8.27 8.48 4.15
CA ILE A 145 -7.35 7.36 4.23
C ILE A 145 -7.20 6.93 5.69
N PRO A 146 -7.34 5.63 6.01
CA PRO A 146 -7.17 5.16 7.38
C PRO A 146 -5.79 5.47 7.95
N TYR A 147 -5.74 5.76 9.25
CA TYR A 147 -4.50 6.10 9.95
C TYR A 147 -3.39 5.05 9.77
N LYS A 148 -3.75 3.77 9.77
CA LYS A 148 -2.79 2.67 9.53
C LYS A 148 -2.20 2.70 8.12
N SER A 149 -3.00 3.06 7.12
CA SER A 149 -2.51 3.21 5.74
C SER A 149 -1.57 4.41 5.60
N LEU A 150 -1.89 5.54 6.22
CA LEU A 150 -1.04 6.74 6.20
C LEU A 150 0.38 6.48 6.70
N GLN A 151 0.54 5.62 7.70
CA GLN A 151 1.82 5.34 8.34
C GLN A 151 2.90 4.86 7.37
N SER A 152 2.52 4.16 6.32
CA SER A 152 3.42 3.59 5.31
C SER A 152 3.56 4.44 4.05
N HIS A 153 2.98 5.64 3.99
CA HIS A 153 3.19 6.58 2.90
C HIS A 153 4.56 7.27 2.97
N PRO A 154 5.10 7.73 1.82
CA PRO A 154 6.36 8.46 1.81
C PRO A 154 6.21 9.84 2.46
N GLY A 155 7.14 10.15 3.34
CA GLY A 155 7.39 11.49 3.87
C GLY A 155 8.79 11.95 3.48
N ILE A 156 8.97 13.26 3.31
CA ILE A 156 10.26 13.89 3.08
C ILE A 156 10.74 14.50 4.38
N TYR A 157 11.94 14.16 4.74
CA TYR A 157 12.58 14.56 6.00
C TYR A 157 13.91 15.26 5.73
N ASP A 158 14.23 16.21 6.60
CA ASP A 158 15.57 16.81 6.73
C ASP A 158 16.03 16.76 8.20
N GLU A 159 17.03 17.54 8.56
CA GLU A 159 17.58 17.63 9.92
C GLU A 159 16.56 18.16 10.93
N SER A 160 15.61 18.97 10.49
CA SER A 160 14.54 19.53 11.35
C SER A 160 13.33 18.60 11.51
N GLY A 161 13.26 17.51 10.75
CA GLY A 161 12.19 16.52 10.80
C GLY A 161 11.37 16.41 9.52
N LEU A 162 10.06 16.10 9.64
CA LEU A 162 9.15 15.94 8.51
C LEU A 162 8.84 17.28 7.83
N ARG A 163 9.23 17.43 6.58
CA ARG A 163 8.96 18.60 5.73
C ARG A 163 7.61 18.54 5.02
N CYS A 164 7.32 17.43 4.39
CA CYS A 164 6.08 17.25 3.64
C CYS A 164 5.70 15.78 3.47
N ALA A 165 4.44 15.56 3.10
CA ALA A 165 3.87 14.27 2.72
C ALA A 165 3.36 14.35 1.28
N PRO A 166 4.22 14.19 0.27
CA PRO A 166 3.95 14.62 -1.12
C PRO A 166 2.85 13.83 -1.82
N SER A 167 2.48 12.65 -1.31
CA SER A 167 1.34 11.87 -1.81
C SER A 167 -0.02 12.30 -1.23
N LEU A 168 -0.02 13.16 -0.21
CA LEU A 168 -1.20 13.45 0.61
C LEU A 168 -1.51 14.94 0.70
N ILE A 169 -0.51 15.80 0.57
CA ILE A 169 -0.62 17.25 0.70
C ILE A 169 -0.08 17.91 -0.56
N ALA A 170 -0.96 18.54 -1.32
CA ALA A 170 -0.73 19.01 -2.69
C ALA A 170 0.05 20.33 -2.83
N ASN A 171 0.67 20.87 -1.80
CA ASN A 171 1.33 22.18 -1.89
C ASN A 171 2.87 22.13 -2.00
N SER A 172 3.44 20.96 -2.12
CA SER A 172 4.88 20.81 -2.25
C SER A 172 5.28 20.79 -3.73
N GLN A 173 6.42 21.38 -4.05
CA GLN A 173 7.05 21.21 -5.37
C GLN A 173 7.53 19.76 -5.57
N ILE A 174 7.45 18.94 -4.54
CA ILE A 174 7.76 17.52 -4.56
C ILE A 174 6.45 16.74 -4.70
N VAL A 175 6.37 15.92 -5.73
CA VAL A 175 5.21 15.09 -6.04
C VAL A 175 5.56 13.62 -5.84
N ALA A 176 4.70 12.87 -5.15
CA ALA A 176 4.81 11.42 -5.07
C ALA A 176 3.65 10.77 -5.82
N THR A 177 3.99 10.09 -6.91
CA THR A 177 3.02 9.37 -7.75
C THR A 177 3.09 7.89 -7.47
N PHE A 178 1.94 7.27 -7.24
CA PHE A 178 1.83 5.81 -7.13
C PHE A 178 2.05 5.19 -8.51
N CYS A 179 3.08 4.35 -8.67
CA CYS A 179 3.54 3.86 -9.97
C CYS A 179 3.40 2.35 -10.16
N ALA A 180 2.78 1.63 -9.22
CA ALA A 180 2.45 0.23 -9.46
C ALA A 180 1.39 0.11 -10.56
N ILE A 181 1.53 -0.90 -11.43
CA ILE A 181 0.51 -1.22 -12.43
C ILE A 181 -0.83 -1.46 -11.74
N PRO A 182 -1.98 -1.11 -12.35
CA PRO A 182 -3.28 -1.40 -11.78
C PRO A 182 -3.41 -2.87 -11.37
N PHE A 183 -3.96 -3.14 -10.19
CA PHE A 183 -4.04 -4.51 -9.66
C PHE A 183 -4.68 -5.49 -10.66
N GLN A 184 -5.74 -5.05 -11.33
CA GLN A 184 -6.48 -5.84 -12.30
C GLN A 184 -5.65 -6.21 -13.55
N GLU A 185 -4.63 -5.43 -13.86
CA GLU A 185 -3.71 -5.66 -14.98
C GLU A 185 -2.50 -6.51 -14.57
N SER A 186 -2.21 -6.60 -13.28
CA SER A 186 -1.08 -7.39 -12.76
C SER A 186 -1.20 -8.90 -13.05
N PHE A 187 -2.39 -9.38 -13.41
CA PHE A 187 -2.63 -10.77 -13.82
C PHE A 187 -2.27 -11.07 -15.29
N GLN A 188 -1.96 -10.02 -16.08
CA GLN A 188 -1.59 -10.18 -17.49
C GLN A 188 -0.08 -10.14 -17.72
N ALA A 189 0.69 -9.81 -16.70
CA ALA A 189 2.14 -9.58 -16.79
C ALA A 189 3.01 -10.84 -16.56
N TYR A 190 2.41 -12.06 -16.62
CA TYR A 190 3.16 -13.33 -16.46
C TYR A 190 2.74 -14.35 -17.48
#